data_8bee8607c3834f7cfa6412d5262e1003
#
_entry.id   8bee8607c3834f7cfa6412d5262e1003
#
_cell.length_a   1.000
_cell.length_b   1.000
_cell.length_c   1.000
_cell.angle_alpha   90.00
_cell.angle_beta   90.00
_cell.angle_gamma   90.00
#
_symmetry.space_group_name_H-M   'P 1'
#
loop_
_entity.id
_entity.type
_entity.pdbx_description
1 polymer ?
#
loop_
_entity_poly.entity_id
_entity_poly.type
_entity_poly.pdbx_seq_one_letter_code
_entity_poly.pdbx_strand_id
1 'polypeptide(L)'
;MNRHAGANGVLLLAALSAGLLFDPMGILRMALAASVMHEAGHVLAYVLCTHNMPRLAPSLGGVSLCMDKMLARRQELAVVCAGPLVNLLCAAGLFWAAWQKASYGVYFFAAVHLCMGLYNCLPFGVLDG
;
A
#
# COMPACT_ATOMS: atom_id res chain seq x y z
N MET A 1 26.30 -11.21 8.30
CA MET A 1 25.24 -10.31 8.83
C MET A 1 25.50 -8.92 8.27
N ASN A 2 24.64 -8.49 7.30
CA ASN A 2 24.94 -7.34 6.42
C ASN A 2 24.85 -5.98 7.14
N ARG A 3 25.98 -5.41 7.49
CA ARG A 3 26.08 -4.01 8.00
C ARG A 3 25.50 -2.97 7.01
N HIS A 4 25.52 -3.26 5.70
CA HIS A 4 24.93 -2.40 4.67
C HIS A 4 23.40 -2.35 4.69
N ALA A 5 22.71 -3.42 5.07
CA ALA A 5 21.26 -3.42 5.17
C ALA A 5 20.74 -2.51 6.30
N GLY A 6 21.46 -2.46 7.43
CA GLY A 6 21.11 -1.57 8.54
C GLY A 6 21.33 -0.09 8.21
N ALA A 7 22.46 0.24 7.54
CA ALA A 7 22.77 1.60 7.15
C ALA A 7 21.76 2.16 6.13
N ASN A 8 21.33 1.34 5.16
CA ASN A 8 20.33 1.73 4.18
C ASN A 8 18.94 1.94 4.83
N GLY A 9 18.58 1.14 5.81
CA GLY A 9 17.34 1.31 6.58
C GLY A 9 17.30 2.62 7.38
N VAL A 10 18.41 2.96 8.04
CA VAL A 10 18.53 4.22 8.80
C VAL A 10 18.46 5.43 7.87
N LEU A 11 19.14 5.38 6.73
CA LEU A 11 19.08 6.45 5.71
C LEU A 11 17.68 6.63 5.15
N LEU A 12 16.98 5.53 4.86
CA LEU A 12 15.60 5.58 4.37
C LEU A 12 14.65 6.20 5.41
N LEU A 13 14.78 5.78 6.67
CA LEU A 13 13.98 6.35 7.78
C LEU A 13 14.28 7.84 7.98
N ALA A 14 15.55 8.24 7.91
CA ALA A 14 15.93 9.64 8.03
C ALA A 14 15.38 10.48 6.88
N ALA A 15 15.46 9.98 5.64
CA ALA A 15 14.92 10.66 4.47
C ALA A 15 13.39 10.77 4.53
N LEU A 16 12.70 9.70 4.97
CA LEU A 16 11.26 9.68 5.16
C LEU A 16 10.82 10.67 6.25
N SER A 17 11.54 10.68 7.38
CA SER A 17 11.26 11.61 8.48
C SER A 17 11.47 13.06 8.07
N ALA A 18 12.57 13.36 7.35
CA ALA A 18 12.80 14.68 6.79
C ALA A 18 11.70 15.07 5.79
N GLY A 19 11.33 14.16 4.89
CA GLY A 19 10.23 14.38 3.94
C GLY A 19 8.91 14.71 4.63
N LEU A 20 8.57 14.01 5.72
CA LEU A 20 7.36 14.27 6.50
C LEU A 20 7.37 15.64 7.21
N LEU A 21 8.55 16.11 7.64
CA LEU A 21 8.71 17.45 8.24
C LEU A 21 8.52 18.57 7.21
N PHE A 22 8.91 18.33 5.96
CA PHE A 22 8.82 19.28 4.84
C PHE A 22 7.64 18.98 3.90
N ASP A 23 6.55 18.38 4.40
CA ASP A 23 5.34 18.06 3.64
C ASP A 23 4.16 19.00 3.98
N PRO A 24 4.22 20.28 3.56
CA PRO A 24 3.20 21.27 3.90
C PRO A 24 1.83 20.95 3.27
N MET A 25 1.81 20.27 2.15
CA MET A 25 0.57 19.87 1.46
C MET A 25 0.02 18.51 1.93
N GLY A 26 0.78 17.76 2.72
CA GLY A 26 0.38 16.43 3.19
C GLY A 26 0.45 15.34 2.12
N ILE A 27 1.13 15.58 1.00
CA ILE A 27 1.22 14.64 -0.13
C ILE A 27 1.86 13.33 0.30
N LEU A 28 3.00 13.42 0.99
CA LEU A 28 3.73 12.24 1.46
C LEU A 28 2.93 11.47 2.51
N ARG A 29 2.28 12.19 3.42
CA ARG A 29 1.39 11.59 4.45
C ARG A 29 0.23 10.84 3.81
N MET A 30 -0.41 11.42 2.79
CA MET A 30 -1.50 10.78 2.06
C MET A 30 -1.03 9.56 1.28
N ALA A 31 0.14 9.64 0.62
CA ALA A 31 0.73 8.53 -0.09
C ALA A 31 1.08 7.36 0.85
N LEU A 32 1.67 7.65 2.02
CA LEU A 32 1.96 6.65 3.03
C LEU A 32 0.70 6.01 3.60
N ALA A 33 -0.34 6.81 3.89
CA ALA A 33 -1.62 6.27 4.36
C ALA A 33 -2.26 5.35 3.30
N ALA A 34 -2.26 5.75 2.04
CA ALA A 34 -2.75 4.92 0.94
C ALA A 34 -1.94 3.63 0.76
N SER A 35 -0.61 3.69 0.93
CA SER A 35 0.26 2.51 0.89
C SER A 35 -0.01 1.55 2.05
N VAL A 36 -0.17 2.06 3.27
CA VAL A 36 -0.51 1.22 4.43
C VAL A 36 -1.86 0.53 4.24
N MET A 37 -2.86 1.24 3.69
CA MET A 37 -4.18 0.66 3.42
C MET A 37 -4.11 -0.40 2.31
N HIS A 38 -3.27 -0.19 1.30
CA HIS A 38 -2.99 -1.15 0.24
C HIS A 38 -2.43 -2.46 0.81
N GLU A 39 -1.34 -2.37 1.58
CA GLU A 39 -0.72 -3.54 2.22
C GLU A 39 -1.67 -4.24 3.20
N ALA A 40 -2.48 -3.48 3.93
CA ALA A 40 -3.50 -4.05 4.81
C ALA A 40 -4.54 -4.87 4.02
N GLY A 41 -4.84 -4.49 2.78
CA GLY A 41 -5.70 -5.26 1.87
C GLY A 41 -5.15 -6.65 1.60
N HIS A 42 -3.86 -6.75 1.25
CA HIS A 42 -3.19 -8.03 1.02
C HIS A 42 -3.15 -8.90 2.28
N VAL A 43 -2.78 -8.31 3.42
CA VAL A 43 -2.73 -9.00 4.71
C VAL A 43 -4.11 -9.55 5.07
N LEU A 44 -5.15 -8.74 4.95
CA LEU A 44 -6.51 -9.15 5.26
C LEU A 44 -6.97 -10.31 4.37
N ALA A 45 -6.75 -10.22 3.07
CA ALA A 45 -7.10 -11.28 2.13
C ALA A 45 -6.34 -12.58 2.43
N TYR A 46 -5.04 -12.48 2.74
CA TYR A 46 -4.23 -13.65 3.11
C TYR A 46 -4.75 -14.30 4.38
N VAL A 47 -5.04 -13.52 5.42
CA VAL A 47 -5.58 -14.04 6.70
C VAL A 47 -6.95 -14.70 6.48
N LEU A 48 -7.83 -14.10 5.68
CA LEU A 48 -9.14 -14.68 5.36
C LEU A 48 -9.02 -16.00 4.58
N CYS A 49 -8.02 -16.11 3.68
CA CYS A 49 -7.81 -17.33 2.89
C CYS A 49 -7.11 -18.45 3.68
N THR A 50 -6.23 -18.10 4.62
CA THR A 50 -5.33 -19.09 5.26
C THR A 50 -5.58 -19.27 6.75
N HIS A 51 -6.31 -18.35 7.38
CA HIS A 51 -6.47 -18.23 8.84
C HIS A 51 -5.14 -18.14 9.61
N ASN A 52 -4.08 -17.65 8.93
CA ASN A 52 -2.76 -17.44 9.52
C ASN A 52 -2.24 -16.05 9.19
N MET A 53 -1.42 -15.48 10.07
CA MET A 53 -0.73 -14.22 9.81
C MET A 53 0.44 -14.45 8.84
N PRO A 54 0.59 -13.62 7.80
CA PRO A 54 1.75 -13.67 6.93
C PRO A 54 2.98 -13.15 7.66
N ARG A 55 4.17 -13.59 7.24
CA ARG A 55 5.41 -12.97 7.69
C ARG A 55 5.66 -11.72 6.85
N LEU A 56 5.83 -10.58 7.54
CA LEU A 56 6.15 -9.33 6.91
C LEU A 56 7.67 -9.16 6.87
N ALA A 57 8.22 -8.97 5.68
CA ALA A 57 9.64 -8.70 5.49
C ALA A 57 9.82 -7.29 4.87
N PRO A 58 10.78 -6.49 5.37
CA PRO A 58 11.08 -5.20 4.75
C PRO A 58 11.67 -5.42 3.36
N SER A 59 11.12 -4.73 2.36
CA SER A 59 11.55 -4.74 0.96
C SER A 59 11.92 -3.33 0.51
N LEU A 60 12.64 -3.19 -0.60
CA LEU A 60 13.01 -1.91 -1.20
C LEU A 60 11.80 -1.09 -1.66
N GLY A 61 10.65 -1.74 -1.92
CA GLY A 61 9.40 -1.09 -2.31
C GLY A 61 8.40 -0.89 -1.17
N GLY A 62 8.73 -1.30 0.07
CA GLY A 62 7.80 -1.26 1.20
C GLY A 62 7.90 -2.52 2.05
N VAL A 63 6.78 -3.18 2.31
CA VAL A 63 6.70 -4.42 3.07
C VAL A 63 6.32 -5.55 2.13
N SER A 64 7.17 -6.57 2.01
CA SER A 64 6.85 -7.78 1.25
C SER A 64 6.17 -8.81 2.13
N LEU A 65 5.08 -9.38 1.62
CA LEU A 65 4.40 -10.51 2.23
C LEU A 65 5.14 -11.81 1.91
N CYS A 66 5.77 -12.42 2.91
CA CYS A 66 6.30 -13.77 2.78
C CYS A 66 5.18 -14.77 3.04
N MET A 67 4.72 -15.43 1.97
CA MET A 67 3.69 -16.46 2.04
C MET A 67 4.33 -17.80 2.42
N ASP A 68 4.18 -18.21 3.66
CA ASP A 68 4.71 -19.51 4.17
C ASP A 68 3.89 -20.71 3.67
N LYS A 69 2.71 -20.49 3.11
CA LYS A 69 1.81 -21.54 2.61
C LYS A 69 1.64 -21.44 1.10
N MET A 70 1.68 -22.57 0.44
CA MET A 70 1.25 -22.67 -0.96
C MET A 70 -0.26 -22.39 -1.05
N LEU A 71 -0.60 -21.25 -1.63
CA LEU A 71 -1.99 -20.88 -1.90
C LEU A 71 -2.50 -21.58 -3.16
N ALA A 72 -3.77 -21.92 -3.19
CA ALA A 72 -4.42 -22.27 -4.44
C ALA A 72 -4.45 -21.04 -5.35
N ARG A 73 -4.33 -21.23 -6.68
CA ARG A 73 -4.27 -20.14 -7.66
C ARG A 73 -5.37 -19.06 -7.46
N ARG A 74 -6.58 -19.49 -7.08
CA ARG A 74 -7.69 -18.55 -6.81
C ARG A 74 -7.44 -17.70 -5.56
N GLN A 75 -6.87 -18.28 -4.53
CA GLN A 75 -6.52 -17.58 -3.28
C GLN A 75 -5.36 -16.61 -3.52
N GLU A 76 -4.36 -17.03 -4.29
CA GLU A 76 -3.24 -16.19 -4.69
C GLU A 76 -3.74 -14.95 -5.45
N LEU A 77 -4.60 -15.14 -6.46
CA LEU A 77 -5.21 -14.03 -7.20
C LEU A 77 -6.05 -13.12 -6.27
N ALA A 78 -6.80 -13.69 -5.33
CA ALA A 78 -7.58 -12.90 -4.37
C ALA A 78 -6.67 -12.04 -3.50
N VAL A 79 -5.56 -12.58 -3.02
CA VAL A 79 -4.56 -11.84 -2.22
C VAL A 79 -3.92 -10.73 -3.05
N VAL A 80 -3.44 -11.05 -4.27
CA VAL A 80 -2.80 -10.07 -5.15
C VAL A 80 -3.75 -8.93 -5.53
N CYS A 81 -5.02 -9.22 -5.83
CA CYS A 81 -5.98 -8.19 -6.20
C CYS A 81 -6.50 -7.37 -5.01
N ALA A 82 -6.34 -7.85 -3.78
CA ALA A 82 -6.94 -7.21 -2.61
C ALA A 82 -6.37 -5.82 -2.30
N GLY A 83 -5.06 -5.62 -2.43
CA GLY A 83 -4.42 -4.31 -2.24
C GLY A 83 -4.94 -3.25 -3.20
N PRO A 84 -4.83 -3.46 -4.53
CA PRO A 84 -5.41 -2.56 -5.52
C PRO A 84 -6.90 -2.31 -5.31
N LEU A 85 -7.67 -3.37 -5.00
CA LEU A 85 -9.11 -3.26 -4.78
C LEU A 85 -9.45 -2.36 -3.59
N VAL A 86 -8.74 -2.48 -2.46
CA VAL A 86 -8.91 -1.61 -1.30
C VAL A 86 -8.68 -0.16 -1.70
N ASN A 87 -7.62 0.13 -2.44
CA ASN A 87 -7.35 1.50 -2.90
C ASN A 87 -8.45 2.03 -3.83
N LEU A 88 -8.94 1.23 -4.77
CA LEU A 88 -10.03 1.65 -5.66
C LEU A 88 -11.35 1.90 -4.90
N LEU A 89 -11.67 1.06 -3.90
CA LEU A 89 -12.84 1.26 -3.05
C LEU A 89 -12.71 2.51 -2.19
N CYS A 90 -11.52 2.77 -1.63
CA CYS A 90 -11.24 3.99 -0.88
C CYS A 90 -11.36 5.23 -1.78
N ALA A 91 -10.82 5.17 -3.01
CA ALA A 91 -10.97 6.26 -3.98
C ALA A 91 -12.44 6.57 -4.26
N ALA A 92 -13.25 5.53 -4.54
CA ALA A 92 -14.69 5.70 -4.81
C ALA A 92 -15.42 6.32 -3.63
N GLY A 93 -15.18 5.84 -2.40
CA GLY A 93 -15.77 6.38 -1.18
C GLY A 93 -15.36 7.83 -0.90
N LEU A 94 -14.08 8.15 -1.09
CA LEU A 94 -13.56 9.51 -0.93
C LEU A 94 -14.11 10.47 -2.00
N PHE A 95 -14.22 10.05 -3.25
CA PHE A 95 -14.86 10.86 -4.29
C PHE A 95 -16.33 11.12 -3.99
N TRP A 96 -17.04 10.09 -3.52
CA TRP A 96 -18.43 10.25 -3.10
C TRP A 96 -18.58 11.21 -1.91
N ALA A 97 -17.71 11.13 -0.91
CA ALA A 97 -17.69 12.06 0.22
C ALA A 97 -17.36 13.51 -0.23
N ALA A 98 -16.40 13.66 -1.15
CA ALA A 98 -16.03 14.94 -1.72
C ALA A 98 -17.18 15.57 -2.54
N TRP A 99 -18.02 14.74 -3.16
CA TRP A 99 -19.23 15.21 -3.84
C TRP A 99 -20.22 15.85 -2.87
N GLN A 100 -20.36 15.30 -1.64
CA GLN A 100 -21.26 15.84 -0.63
C GLN A 100 -20.74 17.16 -0.03
N LYS A 101 -19.43 17.22 0.18
CA LYS A 101 -18.77 18.41 0.73
C LYS A 101 -17.40 18.59 0.06
N ALA A 102 -17.35 19.53 -0.85
CA ALA A 102 -16.13 19.84 -1.61
C ALA A 102 -14.97 20.18 -0.66
N SER A 103 -13.91 19.39 -0.72
CA SER A 103 -12.67 19.60 0.01
C SER A 103 -11.49 19.20 -0.86
N TYR A 104 -10.55 20.13 -1.07
CA TYR A 104 -9.35 19.87 -1.87
C TYR A 104 -8.57 18.66 -1.36
N GLY A 105 -8.38 18.56 -0.03
CA GLY A 105 -7.65 17.45 0.57
C GLY A 105 -8.31 16.11 0.34
N VAL A 106 -9.65 16.04 0.38
CA VAL A 106 -10.39 14.79 0.12
C VAL A 106 -10.29 14.39 -1.35
N TYR A 107 -10.42 15.33 -2.28
CA TYR A 107 -10.22 15.05 -3.72
C TYR A 107 -8.81 14.57 -4.01
N PHE A 108 -7.81 15.24 -3.42
CA PHE A 108 -6.42 14.87 -3.62
C PHE A 108 -6.12 13.48 -3.06
N PHE A 109 -6.62 13.16 -1.86
CA PHE A 109 -6.44 11.84 -1.25
C PHE A 109 -7.16 10.75 -2.06
N ALA A 110 -8.35 11.03 -2.58
CA ALA A 110 -9.06 10.14 -3.51
C ALA A 110 -8.23 9.86 -4.77
N ALA A 111 -7.62 10.91 -5.35
CA ALA A 111 -6.76 10.76 -6.52
C ALA A 111 -5.50 9.92 -6.23
N VAL A 112 -4.88 10.09 -5.05
CA VAL A 112 -3.74 9.26 -4.62
C VAL A 112 -4.13 7.78 -4.55
N HIS A 113 -5.26 7.46 -3.92
CA HIS A 113 -5.77 6.09 -3.86
C HIS A 113 -6.09 5.53 -5.25
N LEU A 114 -6.73 6.32 -6.11
CA LEU A 114 -7.06 5.92 -7.48
C LEU A 114 -5.79 5.61 -8.29
N CYS A 115 -4.82 6.52 -8.29
CA CYS A 115 -3.56 6.33 -9.00
C CYS A 115 -2.81 5.11 -8.49
N MET A 116 -2.72 4.92 -7.17
CA MET A 116 -2.04 3.78 -6.57
C MET A 116 -2.75 2.46 -6.92
N GLY A 117 -4.08 2.43 -6.84
CA GLY A 117 -4.85 1.25 -7.21
C GLY A 117 -4.68 0.86 -8.69
N LEU A 118 -4.79 1.84 -9.60
CA LEU A 118 -4.60 1.61 -11.03
C LEU A 118 -3.16 1.20 -11.37
N TYR A 119 -2.17 1.84 -10.76
CA TYR A 119 -0.76 1.55 -11.00
C TYR A 119 -0.43 0.11 -10.61
N ASN A 120 -0.91 -0.36 -9.47
CA ASN A 120 -0.67 -1.73 -8.99
C ASN A 120 -1.52 -2.80 -9.71
N CYS A 121 -2.51 -2.41 -10.51
CA CYS A 121 -3.19 -3.33 -11.43
C CYS A 121 -2.38 -3.64 -12.69
N LEU A 122 -1.29 -2.89 -12.96
CA LEU A 122 -0.48 -3.14 -14.16
C LEU A 122 0.41 -4.37 -13.97
N PRO A 123 0.55 -5.24 -14.99
CA PRO A 123 1.28 -6.50 -14.89
C PRO A 123 2.81 -6.30 -15.01
N PHE A 124 3.37 -5.42 -14.20
CA PHE A 124 4.82 -5.24 -14.11
C PHE A 124 5.35 -6.07 -12.94
N GLY A 125 6.37 -6.89 -13.16
CA GLY A 125 6.89 -7.85 -12.19
C GLY A 125 7.47 -7.28 -10.87
N VAL A 126 7.36 -5.98 -10.65
CA VAL A 126 7.72 -5.26 -9.40
C VAL A 126 6.47 -4.83 -8.64
N LEU A 127 5.29 -4.94 -9.27
CA LEU A 127 3.98 -4.58 -8.75
C LEU A 127 3.19 -5.87 -8.44
N ASP A 128 2.02 -5.69 -7.86
CA ASP A 128 1.15 -6.81 -7.45
C ASP A 128 0.50 -7.58 -8.62
N GLY A 129 0.61 -7.03 -9.83
CA GLY A 129 0.02 -7.60 -11.06
C GLY A 129 0.80 -8.74 -11.71
#